data_c5e5e2b90e8540ac84ab719c92a10a7e
#
_entry.id   c5e5e2b90e8540ac84ab719c92a10a7e
#
_cell.length_a   1.000
_cell.length_b   1.000
_cell.length_c   1.000
_cell.angle_alpha   90.00
_cell.angle_beta   90.00
_cell.angle_gamma   90.00
#
_symmetry.space_group_name_H-M   'P 1'
#
loop_
_entity.id
_entity.type
_entity.pdbx_description
1 polymer ?
#
loop_
_entity_poly.entity_id
_entity_poly.type
_entity_poly.pdbx_seq_one_letter_code
_entity_poly.pdbx_strand_id
1 'polypeptide(L)' 'MDLEQAIAALPERARLVFVLHDVEGYQHGEIAEMAGIAAGTSKAQLFRARRLLRKSLDR' A
#
# COMPACT_ATOMS: atom_id res chain seq x y z
N MET A 1 13.78 -0.80 12.26
CA MET A 1 13.58 -1.04 10.80
C MET A 1 13.31 0.30 10.14
N ASP A 2 13.99 0.60 9.07
CA ASP A 2 13.75 1.88 8.40
C ASP A 2 12.55 1.75 7.44
N LEU A 3 12.15 2.89 6.90
CA LEU A 3 10.93 2.94 6.08
C LEU A 3 11.05 2.09 4.82
N GLU A 4 12.19 2.12 4.15
CA GLU A 4 12.40 1.31 2.94
C GLU A 4 12.25 -0.17 3.25
N GLN A 5 12.86 -0.62 4.34
CA GLN A 5 12.77 -2.02 4.73
C GLN A 5 11.35 -2.39 5.10
N ALA A 6 10.66 -1.50 5.79
CA ALA A 6 9.27 -1.76 6.19
C ALA A 6 8.38 -1.89 4.97
N ILE A 7 8.56 -1.02 3.97
CA ILE A 7 7.78 -1.10 2.73
C ILE A 7 8.10 -2.40 1.99
N ALA A 8 9.37 -2.76 1.91
CA ALA A 8 9.77 -3.99 1.22
C ALA A 8 9.20 -5.24 1.88
N ALA A 9 8.92 -5.16 3.18
CA ALA A 9 8.38 -6.30 3.93
C ALA A 9 6.86 -6.42 3.85
N LEU A 10 6.18 -5.45 3.23
CA LEU A 10 4.73 -5.52 3.08
C LEU A 10 4.32 -6.69 2.18
N PRO A 11 3.15 -7.28 2.44
CA PRO A 11 2.59 -8.23 1.48
C PRO A 11 2.50 -7.60 0.10
N GLU A 12 2.67 -8.41 -0.93
CA GLU A 12 2.86 -7.91 -2.28
C GLU A 12 1.78 -6.94 -2.73
N ARG A 13 0.51 -7.31 -2.55
CA ARG A 13 -0.61 -6.48 -3.02
C ARG A 13 -0.72 -5.19 -2.21
N ALA A 14 -0.49 -5.28 -0.91
CA ALA A 14 -0.52 -4.10 -0.04
C ALA A 14 0.61 -3.14 -0.40
N ARG A 15 1.81 -3.70 -0.69
CA ARG A 15 2.94 -2.88 -1.09
C ARG A 15 2.66 -2.18 -2.41
N LEU A 16 2.10 -2.89 -3.38
CA LEU A 16 1.79 -2.32 -4.68
C LEU A 16 0.87 -1.12 -4.55
N VAL A 17 -0.22 -1.28 -3.80
CA VAL A 17 -1.18 -0.19 -3.64
C VAL A 17 -0.55 0.97 -2.86
N PHE A 18 0.22 0.66 -1.83
CA PHE A 18 0.86 1.72 -1.05
C PHE A 18 1.80 2.56 -1.91
N VAL A 19 2.64 1.90 -2.70
CA VAL A 19 3.59 2.61 -3.56
C VAL A 19 2.86 3.43 -4.60
N LEU A 20 1.85 2.86 -5.25
CA LEU A 20 1.11 3.58 -6.30
C LEU A 20 0.37 4.78 -5.73
N HIS A 21 -0.21 4.65 -4.56
CA HIS A 21 -1.03 5.73 -3.99
C HIS A 21 -0.21 6.74 -3.22
N ASP A 22 0.57 6.30 -2.24
CA ASP A 22 1.24 7.21 -1.32
C ASP A 22 2.57 7.73 -1.85
N VAL A 23 3.23 6.99 -2.73
CA VAL A 23 4.51 7.43 -3.29
C VAL A 23 4.31 8.06 -4.67
N GLU A 24 3.57 7.37 -5.55
CA GLU A 24 3.40 7.83 -6.93
C GLU A 24 2.22 8.78 -7.11
N GLY A 25 1.25 8.78 -6.21
CA GLY A 25 0.16 9.75 -6.25
C GLY A 25 -1.04 9.35 -7.08
N TYR A 26 -1.17 8.06 -7.43
CA TYR A 26 -2.35 7.61 -8.18
C TYR A 26 -3.58 7.51 -7.30
N GLN A 27 -4.74 7.76 -7.87
CA GLN A 27 -6.00 7.61 -7.16
C GLN A 27 -6.43 6.14 -7.18
N HIS A 28 -7.32 5.78 -6.24
CA HIS A 28 -7.74 4.38 -6.12
C HIS A 28 -8.40 3.85 -7.39
N GLY A 29 -9.16 4.68 -8.09
CA GLY A 29 -9.75 4.25 -9.36
C GLY A 29 -8.70 3.92 -10.40
N GLU A 30 -7.63 4.70 -10.45
CA GLU A 30 -6.53 4.44 -11.37
C GLU A 30 -5.78 3.16 -10.98
N ILE A 31 -5.54 3.00 -9.68
CA ILE A 31 -4.86 1.80 -9.18
C ILE A 31 -5.70 0.56 -9.48
N ALA A 32 -7.01 0.67 -9.32
CA ALA A 32 -7.91 -0.44 -9.60
C ALA A 32 -7.75 -0.91 -11.05
N GLU A 33 -7.69 0.03 -11.98
CA GLU A 33 -7.50 -0.33 -13.39
C GLU A 33 -6.13 -0.93 -13.64
N MET A 34 -5.09 -0.32 -13.08
CA MET A 34 -3.72 -0.80 -13.30
C MET A 34 -3.48 -2.18 -12.70
N ALA A 35 -4.05 -2.44 -11.54
CA ALA A 35 -3.81 -3.68 -10.82
C ALA A 35 -4.88 -4.75 -11.05
N GLY A 36 -5.96 -4.43 -11.77
CA GLY A 36 -7.02 -5.38 -12.02
C GLY A 36 -7.82 -5.74 -10.78
N ILE A 37 -8.03 -4.77 -9.89
CA ILE A 37 -8.79 -4.97 -8.65
C ILE A 37 -9.88 -3.92 -8.56
N ALA A 38 -10.82 -4.10 -7.63
CA ALA A 38 -11.84 -3.11 -7.38
C ALA A 38 -11.26 -1.92 -6.60
N ALA A 39 -11.84 -0.74 -6.77
CA ALA A 39 -11.39 0.44 -6.05
C ALA A 39 -11.50 0.24 -4.54
N GLY A 40 -12.55 -0.45 -4.09
CA GLY A 40 -12.70 -0.77 -2.67
C GLY A 40 -11.60 -1.67 -2.16
N THR A 41 -11.14 -2.61 -2.98
CA THR A 41 -10.02 -3.48 -2.64
C THR A 41 -8.74 -2.65 -2.53
N SER A 42 -8.56 -1.69 -3.44
CA SER A 42 -7.40 -0.80 -3.36
C SER A 42 -7.37 -0.04 -2.03
N LYS A 43 -8.52 0.50 -1.62
CA LYS A 43 -8.61 1.21 -0.35
C LYS A 43 -8.28 0.30 0.82
N ALA A 44 -8.81 -0.93 0.80
CA ALA A 44 -8.56 -1.89 1.87
C ALA A 44 -7.08 -2.26 1.96
N GLN A 45 -6.43 -2.44 0.81
CA GLN A 45 -5.00 -2.76 0.79
C GLN A 45 -4.16 -1.60 1.29
N LEU A 46 -4.56 -0.37 0.96
CA LEU A 46 -3.84 0.79 1.47
C LEU A 46 -3.96 0.89 2.99
N PHE A 47 -5.17 0.68 3.50
CA PHE A 47 -5.39 0.69 4.95
C PHE A 47 -4.52 -0.36 5.64
N ARG A 48 -4.49 -1.56 5.06
CA ARG A 48 -3.67 -2.65 5.60
C ARG A 48 -2.19 -2.30 5.57
N ALA A 49 -1.73 -1.74 4.46
CA ALA A 49 -0.33 -1.37 4.32
C ALA A 49 0.07 -0.34 5.37
N ARG A 50 -0.75 0.69 5.54
CA ARG A 50 -0.45 1.74 6.51
C ARG A 50 -0.45 1.19 7.94
N ARG A 51 -1.36 0.28 8.25
CA ARG A 51 -1.39 -0.33 9.57
C ARG A 51 -0.14 -1.15 9.83
N LEU A 52 0.29 -1.94 8.84
CA LEU A 52 1.49 -2.76 8.98
C LEU A 52 2.75 -1.89 9.09
N LEU A 53 2.80 -0.80 8.32
CA LEU A 53 3.93 0.11 8.39
C LEU A 53 4.01 0.76 9.77
N ARG A 54 2.88 1.21 10.29
CA ARG A 54 2.87 1.81 11.62
C ARG A 54 3.38 0.83 12.65
N LYS A 55 2.94 -0.43 12.57
CA LYS A 55 3.35 -1.45 13.50
C LYS A 55 4.84 -1.75 13.40
N SER A 56 5.37 -1.78 12.18
CA SER A 56 6.78 -2.08 11.96
C SER A 56 7.69 -0.95 12.43
N LEU A 57 7.26 0.29 12.28
CA LEU A 57 8.07 1.45 12.63
C LEU A 57 7.87 1.92 14.06
N ASP A 58 6.82 1.42 14.72
CA ASP A 58 6.51 1.78 16.09
C ASP A 58 7.32 0.92 17.05
N ARG A 59 7.63 1.49 18.21
CA ARG A 59 8.47 0.80 19.20
C ARG A 59 7.70 0.29 20.35
#